data_12f7d2aa90046c2fc9aa6220472cf9ac
#
_entry.id   12f7d2aa90046c2fc9aa6220472cf9ac
#
_cell.length_a   1.000
_cell.length_b   1.000
_cell.length_c   1.000
_cell.angle_alpha   90.00
_cell.angle_beta   90.00
_cell.angle_gamma   90.00
#
_symmetry.space_group_name_H-M   'P 1'
#
loop_
_entity.id
_entity.type
_entity.pdbx_description
1 polymer ?
#
loop_
_entity_poly.entity_id
_entity_poly.type
_entity_poly.pdbx_seq_one_letter_code
_entity_poly.pdbx_strand_id
1 'polypeptide(L)'
;MIYFIYGKDNFRSEQQLKTVIEFYKKSNPYHYSFDFSDKFYSLPAISEFKNAINGRTLFTNQKLIVLKNLRACDDPSYQREFLEILQSGNIATDKSIMVIIYESDEVKGELYKWLKDNTKWVKEFDLLDPNEIKIWIKQLEREFKIQLTEGARLLLVSAFGSDTRNIFNAVEKLSLLDQKYIDEKTLEENVFLPLNVNIFHLLDSLSKAHISQGYNLLEKELINNVDPLYILTMIVYQFRNLIKVKASLMLKNNQDNKVTARSLGLHPFVFQKLLPLANNYSWDSLKKIYQYLLLYDKNIKSGVLDASVSLELLLLDLKNPAGN
;
A
#
# COMPACT_ATOMS: atom_id res chain seq x y z
N MET A 1 16.64 -1.74 -28.90
CA MET A 1 16.95 -1.78 -27.45
C MET A 1 15.70 -2.08 -26.66
N ILE A 2 15.78 -2.93 -25.62
CA ILE A 2 14.62 -3.31 -24.80
C ILE A 2 14.80 -2.79 -23.38
N TYR A 3 13.73 -2.25 -22.79
CA TYR A 3 13.63 -1.86 -21.39
C TYR A 3 12.49 -2.66 -20.74
N PHE A 4 12.77 -3.40 -19.67
CA PHE A 4 11.78 -4.24 -19.01
C PHE A 4 11.54 -3.78 -17.59
N ILE A 5 10.27 -3.44 -17.27
CA ILE A 5 9.80 -2.97 -15.97
C ILE A 5 8.69 -3.90 -15.50
N TYR A 6 8.80 -4.42 -14.28
CA TYR A 6 7.77 -5.30 -13.70
C TYR A 6 7.81 -5.27 -12.17
N GLY A 7 6.78 -5.81 -11.52
CA GLY A 7 6.74 -6.01 -10.07
C GLY A 7 5.41 -5.66 -9.43
N LYS A 8 5.26 -6.01 -8.17
CA LYS A 8 4.02 -5.83 -7.39
C LYS A 8 3.74 -4.39 -6.97
N ASP A 9 4.77 -3.56 -6.87
CA ASP A 9 4.60 -2.14 -6.57
C ASP A 9 4.22 -1.36 -7.83
N ASN A 10 2.94 -1.37 -8.13
CA ASN A 10 2.40 -0.75 -9.33
C ASN A 10 2.65 0.75 -9.39
N PHE A 11 2.63 1.42 -8.25
CA PHE A 11 2.82 2.87 -8.22
C PHE A 11 4.23 3.26 -8.63
N ARG A 12 5.26 2.67 -7.99
CA ARG A 12 6.65 2.98 -8.29
C ARG A 12 7.05 2.51 -9.70
N SER A 13 6.53 1.36 -10.14
CA SER A 13 6.78 0.85 -11.49
C SER A 13 6.14 1.73 -12.57
N GLU A 14 4.89 2.23 -12.34
CA GLU A 14 4.24 3.20 -13.23
C GLU A 14 4.96 4.54 -13.29
N GLN A 15 5.45 5.06 -12.16
CA GLN A 15 6.26 6.28 -12.16
C GLN A 15 7.54 6.11 -12.97
N GLN A 16 8.22 4.97 -12.80
CA GLN A 16 9.41 4.65 -13.61
C GLN A 16 9.06 4.56 -15.09
N LEU A 17 7.95 3.89 -15.43
CA LEU A 17 7.48 3.79 -16.82
C LEU A 17 7.24 5.18 -17.42
N LYS A 18 6.53 6.07 -16.71
CA LYS A 18 6.29 7.45 -17.14
C LYS A 18 7.59 8.19 -17.39
N THR A 19 8.53 8.12 -16.44
CA THR A 19 9.84 8.78 -16.53
C THR A 19 10.61 8.31 -17.77
N VAL A 20 10.64 7.00 -18.02
CA VAL A 20 11.35 6.43 -19.18
C VAL A 20 10.65 6.83 -20.48
N ILE A 21 9.32 6.78 -20.54
CA ILE A 21 8.57 7.21 -21.73
C ILE A 21 8.83 8.70 -22.02
N GLU A 22 8.76 9.56 -21.03
CA GLU A 22 8.99 11.01 -21.20
C GLU A 22 10.42 11.30 -21.68
N PHE A 23 11.41 10.60 -21.14
CA PHE A 23 12.79 10.73 -21.59
C PHE A 23 12.95 10.40 -23.07
N TYR A 24 12.36 9.27 -23.51
CA TYR A 24 12.50 8.85 -24.90
C TYR A 24 11.56 9.58 -25.87
N LYS A 25 10.40 10.08 -25.44
CA LYS A 25 9.50 10.90 -26.26
C LYS A 25 10.15 12.19 -26.75
N LYS A 26 11.05 12.78 -25.96
CA LYS A 26 11.79 13.99 -26.37
C LYS A 26 12.63 13.79 -27.64
N SER A 27 13.14 12.57 -27.84
CA SER A 27 13.98 12.22 -28.99
C SER A 27 13.22 11.45 -30.08
N ASN A 28 12.02 10.95 -29.77
CA ASN A 28 11.24 10.03 -30.63
C ASN A 28 9.79 10.50 -30.75
N PRO A 29 9.48 11.36 -31.73
CA PRO A 29 8.11 11.89 -31.91
C PRO A 29 7.09 10.80 -32.27
N TYR A 30 7.53 9.69 -32.86
CA TYR A 30 6.67 8.56 -33.19
C TYR A 30 6.72 7.52 -32.08
N HIS A 31 5.59 7.38 -31.34
CA HIS A 31 5.47 6.37 -30.32
C HIS A 31 4.17 5.56 -30.50
N TYR A 32 4.30 4.27 -30.26
CA TYR A 32 3.20 3.32 -30.26
C TYR A 32 3.01 2.80 -28.84
N SER A 33 1.78 2.67 -28.39
CA SER A 33 1.48 2.12 -27.08
C SER A 33 0.38 1.09 -27.18
N PHE A 34 0.66 -0.11 -26.73
CA PHE A 34 -0.26 -1.24 -26.73
C PHE A 34 -0.48 -1.69 -25.28
N ASP A 35 -1.73 -1.71 -24.85
CA ASP A 35 -2.11 -2.20 -23.52
C ASP A 35 -3.00 -3.43 -23.67
N PHE A 36 -2.50 -4.57 -23.19
CA PHE A 36 -3.16 -5.86 -23.30
C PHE A 36 -4.07 -6.18 -22.13
N SER A 37 -4.24 -5.27 -21.18
CA SER A 37 -5.20 -5.41 -20.07
C SER A 37 -6.65 -5.39 -20.56
N ASP A 38 -6.92 -4.78 -21.73
CA ASP A 38 -8.22 -4.81 -22.38
C ASP A 38 -8.35 -5.99 -23.32
N LYS A 39 -9.16 -6.98 -22.96
CA LYS A 39 -9.38 -8.23 -23.71
C LYS A 39 -9.85 -8.02 -25.16
N PHE A 40 -10.49 -6.88 -25.47
CA PHE A 40 -10.95 -6.57 -26.82
C PHE A 40 -9.84 -6.15 -27.78
N TYR A 41 -8.68 -5.75 -27.28
CA TYR A 41 -7.55 -5.26 -28.10
C TYR A 41 -6.45 -6.30 -28.37
N SER A 42 -6.53 -7.51 -27.81
CA SER A 42 -5.40 -8.47 -27.84
C SER A 42 -5.06 -9.02 -29.23
N LEU A 43 -6.03 -9.25 -30.10
CA LEU A 43 -5.82 -9.87 -31.43
C LEU A 43 -5.26 -8.91 -32.50
N PRO A 44 -5.76 -7.68 -32.66
CA PRO A 44 -5.17 -6.70 -33.59
C PRO A 44 -3.78 -6.24 -33.16
N ALA A 45 -3.50 -6.21 -31.85
CA ALA A 45 -2.31 -5.61 -31.29
C ALA A 45 -1.00 -6.30 -31.71
N ILE A 46 -1.00 -7.63 -31.94
CA ILE A 46 0.22 -8.33 -32.40
C ILE A 46 0.56 -7.96 -33.85
N SER A 47 -0.44 -7.93 -34.74
CA SER A 47 -0.21 -7.52 -36.12
C SER A 47 0.20 -6.05 -36.21
N GLU A 48 -0.37 -5.21 -35.40
CA GLU A 48 0.00 -3.79 -35.29
C GLU A 48 1.40 -3.62 -34.70
N PHE A 49 1.77 -4.42 -33.70
CA PHE A 49 3.12 -4.45 -33.15
C PHE A 49 4.16 -4.87 -34.19
N LYS A 50 3.89 -5.94 -34.98
CA LYS A 50 4.73 -6.31 -36.10
C LYS A 50 4.86 -5.19 -37.14
N ASN A 51 3.77 -4.53 -37.47
CA ASN A 51 3.78 -3.39 -38.38
C ASN A 51 4.54 -2.20 -37.80
N ALA A 52 4.42 -1.91 -36.51
CA ALA A 52 5.16 -0.85 -35.83
C ALA A 52 6.67 -1.10 -35.84
N ILE A 53 7.09 -2.36 -35.67
CA ILE A 53 8.51 -2.74 -35.77
C ILE A 53 9.02 -2.58 -37.19
N ASN A 54 8.33 -3.20 -38.17
CA ASN A 54 8.81 -3.34 -39.57
C ASN A 54 8.54 -2.08 -40.42
N GLY A 55 7.57 -1.26 -40.04
CA GLY A 55 7.21 -0.05 -40.76
C GLY A 55 8.36 0.94 -40.82
N ARG A 56 8.66 1.53 -41.97
CA ARG A 56 9.64 2.62 -42.10
C ARG A 56 8.97 3.97 -41.79
N THR A 57 9.61 4.78 -40.93
CA THR A 57 9.17 6.15 -40.69
C THR A 57 9.81 7.09 -41.72
N LEU A 58 9.04 8.02 -42.27
CA LEU A 58 9.52 8.92 -43.31
C LEU A 58 10.44 10.02 -42.80
N PHE A 59 10.37 10.33 -41.49
CA PHE A 59 11.02 11.53 -40.93
C PHE A 59 12.00 11.27 -39.79
N THR A 60 11.98 10.09 -39.17
CA THR A 60 12.92 9.74 -38.08
C THR A 60 13.32 8.27 -38.16
N ASN A 61 14.59 8.02 -37.83
CA ASN A 61 15.09 6.63 -37.76
C ASN A 61 14.86 5.98 -36.41
N GLN A 62 14.16 6.66 -35.48
CA GLN A 62 13.96 6.13 -34.12
C GLN A 62 12.48 5.98 -33.82
N LYS A 63 12.13 4.87 -33.17
CA LYS A 63 10.77 4.52 -32.74
C LYS A 63 10.75 4.17 -31.27
N LEU A 64 9.68 4.59 -30.57
CA LEU A 64 9.36 4.17 -29.24
C LEU A 64 8.11 3.29 -29.28
N ILE A 65 8.21 2.06 -28.79
CA ILE A 65 7.11 1.11 -28.69
C ILE A 65 6.95 0.71 -27.25
N VAL A 66 5.76 0.89 -26.69
CA VAL A 66 5.42 0.55 -25.30
C VAL A 66 4.41 -0.58 -25.31
N LEU A 67 4.77 -1.70 -24.69
CA LEU A 67 3.92 -2.87 -24.49
C LEU A 67 3.60 -3.00 -23.02
N LYS A 68 2.31 -3.01 -22.66
CA LYS A 68 1.87 -3.11 -21.28
C LYS A 68 1.02 -4.37 -21.09
N ASN A 69 1.24 -5.03 -19.96
CA ASN A 69 0.37 -6.09 -19.45
C ASN A 69 0.21 -7.29 -20.42
N LEU A 70 1.30 -7.71 -21.08
CA LEU A 70 1.30 -8.89 -21.95
C LEU A 70 0.81 -10.15 -21.22
N ARG A 71 0.97 -10.19 -19.90
CA ARG A 71 0.48 -11.27 -19.05
C ARG A 71 -1.04 -11.41 -19.07
N ALA A 72 -1.77 -10.33 -19.34
CA ALA A 72 -3.23 -10.35 -19.40
C ALA A 72 -3.78 -11.04 -20.65
N CYS A 73 -2.93 -11.34 -21.63
CA CYS A 73 -3.31 -12.22 -22.74
C CYS A 73 -3.51 -13.65 -22.22
N ASP A 74 -4.75 -14.11 -22.20
CA ASP A 74 -5.14 -15.43 -21.66
C ASP A 74 -4.57 -16.60 -22.49
N ASP A 75 -4.18 -16.38 -23.75
CA ASP A 75 -3.63 -17.41 -24.64
C ASP A 75 -2.10 -17.46 -24.61
N PRO A 76 -1.50 -18.55 -24.12
CA PRO A 76 -0.05 -18.72 -24.08
C PRO A 76 0.64 -18.61 -25.47
N SER A 77 -0.10 -18.80 -26.56
CA SER A 77 0.45 -18.69 -27.93
C SER A 77 0.92 -17.27 -28.21
N TYR A 78 0.25 -16.24 -27.66
CA TYR A 78 0.66 -14.84 -27.81
C TYR A 78 2.02 -14.55 -27.19
N GLN A 79 2.29 -15.08 -25.98
CA GLN A 79 3.58 -14.89 -25.33
C GLN A 79 4.71 -15.52 -26.12
N ARG A 80 4.47 -16.67 -26.77
CA ARG A 80 5.43 -17.31 -27.68
C ARG A 80 5.66 -16.48 -28.95
N GLU A 81 4.59 -15.99 -29.54
CA GLU A 81 4.68 -15.15 -30.73
C GLU A 81 5.44 -13.84 -30.46
N PHE A 82 5.20 -13.19 -29.31
CA PHE A 82 5.99 -12.04 -28.86
C PHE A 82 7.46 -12.40 -28.67
N LEU A 83 7.75 -13.53 -28.06
CA LEU A 83 9.12 -14.00 -27.87
C LEU A 83 9.83 -14.20 -29.23
N GLU A 84 9.18 -14.88 -30.19
CA GLU A 84 9.70 -15.07 -31.53
C GLU A 84 10.00 -13.74 -32.25
N ILE A 85 9.09 -12.77 -32.15
CA ILE A 85 9.28 -11.44 -32.73
C ILE A 85 10.49 -10.74 -32.11
N LEU A 86 10.62 -10.78 -30.78
CA LEU A 86 11.71 -10.14 -30.06
C LEU A 86 13.06 -10.78 -30.36
N GLN A 87 13.08 -12.10 -30.59
CA GLN A 87 14.28 -12.87 -30.96
C GLN A 87 14.69 -12.68 -32.41
N SER A 88 13.71 -12.74 -33.36
CA SER A 88 13.97 -12.73 -34.79
C SER A 88 14.36 -11.35 -35.34
N GLY A 89 13.93 -10.28 -34.69
CA GLY A 89 14.01 -8.92 -35.24
C GLY A 89 15.29 -8.15 -34.94
N ASN A 90 16.32 -8.74 -34.32
CA ASN A 90 17.50 -8.02 -33.80
C ASN A 90 17.14 -6.76 -32.92
N ILE A 91 15.91 -6.73 -32.39
CA ILE A 91 15.35 -5.59 -31.66
C ILE A 91 16.21 -5.24 -30.44
N ALA A 92 16.80 -6.25 -29.79
CA ALA A 92 17.68 -6.07 -28.65
C ALA A 92 18.94 -5.24 -28.97
N THR A 93 19.45 -5.35 -30.21
CA THR A 93 20.66 -4.70 -30.68
C THR A 93 20.42 -3.46 -31.55
N ASP A 94 19.22 -3.34 -32.15
CA ASP A 94 18.86 -2.21 -33.00
C ASP A 94 18.67 -0.94 -32.14
N LYS A 95 19.51 0.06 -32.38
CA LYS A 95 19.47 1.35 -31.70
C LYS A 95 18.34 2.27 -32.20
N SER A 96 17.75 1.95 -33.34
CA SER A 96 16.65 2.73 -33.92
C SER A 96 15.29 2.41 -33.29
N ILE A 97 15.18 1.28 -32.60
CA ILE A 97 13.93 0.82 -31.96
C ILE A 97 14.15 0.69 -30.44
N MET A 98 13.37 1.45 -29.68
CA MET A 98 13.24 1.29 -28.25
C MET A 98 11.92 0.58 -27.96
N VAL A 99 11.96 -0.57 -27.32
CA VAL A 99 10.80 -1.30 -26.84
C VAL A 99 10.79 -1.25 -25.32
N ILE A 100 9.73 -0.72 -24.74
CA ILE A 100 9.49 -0.74 -23.29
C ILE A 100 8.43 -1.80 -23.03
N ILE A 101 8.75 -2.79 -22.22
CA ILE A 101 7.83 -3.82 -21.78
C ILE A 101 7.52 -3.59 -20.31
N TYR A 102 6.24 -3.47 -19.97
CA TYR A 102 5.76 -3.19 -18.63
C TYR A 102 4.75 -4.22 -18.18
N GLU A 103 4.97 -4.77 -16.99
CA GLU A 103 4.04 -5.66 -16.31
C GLU A 103 3.72 -5.15 -14.92
N SER A 104 2.43 -5.09 -14.61
CA SER A 104 1.93 -4.55 -13.35
C SER A 104 2.00 -5.53 -12.16
N ASP A 105 2.72 -6.66 -12.30
CA ASP A 105 2.81 -7.70 -11.26
C ASP A 105 4.04 -8.60 -11.48
N GLU A 106 4.18 -9.63 -10.64
CA GLU A 106 5.14 -10.70 -10.86
C GLU A 106 4.91 -11.41 -12.19
N VAL A 107 5.99 -11.80 -12.81
CA VAL A 107 5.98 -12.44 -14.15
C VAL A 107 6.59 -13.84 -14.08
N LYS A 108 5.96 -14.77 -14.81
CA LYS A 108 6.40 -16.15 -14.95
C LYS A 108 6.26 -16.58 -16.42
N GLY A 109 7.13 -17.48 -16.86
CA GLY A 109 7.09 -18.02 -18.21
C GLY A 109 8.36 -17.73 -19.01
N GLU A 110 8.44 -18.34 -20.19
CA GLU A 110 9.63 -18.35 -21.04
C GLU A 110 9.98 -16.96 -21.58
N LEU A 111 8.97 -16.19 -22.01
CA LEU A 111 9.13 -14.80 -22.46
C LEU A 111 9.83 -13.94 -21.41
N TYR A 112 9.34 -13.99 -20.17
CA TYR A 112 9.88 -13.14 -19.11
C TYR A 112 11.25 -13.59 -18.60
N LYS A 113 11.53 -14.90 -18.64
CA LYS A 113 12.86 -15.42 -18.40
C LYS A 113 13.84 -14.90 -19.45
N TRP A 114 13.47 -15.01 -20.72
CA TRP A 114 14.28 -14.49 -21.81
C TRP A 114 14.53 -12.98 -21.69
N LEU A 115 13.49 -12.20 -21.34
CA LEU A 115 13.61 -10.75 -21.13
C LEU A 115 14.59 -10.42 -19.99
N LYS A 116 14.55 -11.15 -18.88
CA LYS A 116 15.49 -10.97 -17.78
C LYS A 116 16.94 -11.26 -18.18
N ASP A 117 17.14 -12.31 -18.97
CA ASP A 117 18.47 -12.78 -19.34
C ASP A 117 19.08 -11.99 -20.52
N ASN A 118 18.26 -11.45 -21.42
CA ASN A 118 18.71 -10.83 -22.66
C ASN A 118 18.49 -9.31 -22.74
N THR A 119 17.94 -8.70 -21.70
CA THR A 119 17.67 -7.26 -21.66
C THR A 119 18.67 -6.56 -20.74
N LYS A 120 19.36 -5.56 -21.26
CA LYS A 120 20.31 -4.76 -20.46
C LYS A 120 19.65 -3.92 -19.36
N TRP A 121 18.41 -3.51 -19.59
CA TRP A 121 17.68 -2.60 -18.72
C TRP A 121 16.45 -3.30 -18.13
N VAL A 122 16.68 -4.04 -17.05
CA VAL A 122 15.61 -4.71 -16.29
C VAL A 122 15.47 -4.00 -14.95
N LYS A 123 14.24 -3.60 -14.61
CA LYS A 123 13.89 -3.04 -13.30
C LYS A 123 12.71 -3.76 -12.67
N GLU A 124 12.97 -4.37 -11.55
CA GLU A 124 11.95 -4.99 -10.70
C GLU A 124 11.52 -4.03 -9.60
N PHE A 125 10.22 -3.94 -9.38
CA PHE A 125 9.60 -3.15 -8.32
C PHE A 125 8.76 -4.06 -7.43
N ASP A 126 9.41 -4.75 -6.51
CA ASP A 126 8.69 -5.53 -5.50
C ASP A 126 8.19 -4.63 -4.37
N LEU A 127 7.25 -5.15 -3.57
CA LEU A 127 6.74 -4.45 -2.40
C LEU A 127 7.90 -4.17 -1.42
N LEU A 128 8.01 -2.92 -0.99
CA LEU A 128 9.04 -2.52 -0.05
C LEU A 128 8.77 -3.10 1.35
N ASP A 129 9.82 -3.55 2.02
CA ASP A 129 9.77 -3.84 3.44
C ASP A 129 9.72 -2.53 4.27
N PRO A 130 9.38 -2.59 5.57
CA PRO A 130 9.26 -1.39 6.40
C PRO A 130 10.52 -0.52 6.50
N ASN A 131 11.72 -1.11 6.37
CA ASN A 131 12.98 -0.37 6.40
C ASN A 131 13.22 0.33 5.05
N GLU A 132 12.95 -0.38 3.96
CA GLU A 132 13.02 0.16 2.60
C GLU A 132 12.02 1.30 2.41
N ILE A 133 10.80 1.18 2.96
CA ILE A 133 9.81 2.27 2.95
C ILE A 133 10.34 3.51 3.68
N LYS A 134 10.97 3.35 4.84
CA LYS A 134 11.58 4.49 5.55
C LYS A 134 12.67 5.18 4.74
N ILE A 135 13.49 4.40 4.03
CA ILE A 135 14.52 4.95 3.13
C ILE A 135 13.86 5.70 1.97
N TRP A 136 12.81 5.12 1.40
CA TRP A 136 12.08 5.74 0.31
C TRP A 136 11.35 7.02 0.73
N ILE A 137 10.73 7.07 1.91
CA ILE A 137 10.16 8.29 2.48
C ILE A 137 11.22 9.38 2.59
N LYS A 138 12.44 9.07 3.06
CA LYS A 138 13.54 10.05 3.10
C LYS A 138 13.97 10.56 1.71
N GLN A 139 13.80 9.76 0.66
CA GLN A 139 14.00 10.23 -0.72
C GLN A 139 12.91 11.21 -1.13
N LEU A 140 11.65 10.91 -0.80
CA LEU A 140 10.52 11.81 -1.04
C LEU A 140 10.67 13.13 -0.27
N GLU A 141 11.12 13.09 1.00
CA GLU A 141 11.39 14.31 1.80
C GLU A 141 12.38 15.25 1.08
N ARG A 142 13.41 14.68 0.45
CA ARG A 142 14.39 15.47 -0.34
C ARG A 142 13.78 16.02 -1.62
N GLU A 143 13.00 15.21 -2.32
CA GLU A 143 12.33 15.59 -3.57
C GLU A 143 11.34 16.72 -3.33
N PHE A 144 10.50 16.60 -2.29
CA PHE A 144 9.48 17.57 -1.93
C PHE A 144 9.97 18.71 -1.01
N LYS A 145 11.26 18.69 -0.61
CA LYS A 145 11.91 19.71 0.25
C LYS A 145 11.21 19.92 1.60
N ILE A 146 10.70 18.86 2.20
CA ILE A 146 10.13 18.84 3.56
C ILE A 146 10.98 17.92 4.44
N GLN A 147 10.76 18.01 5.75
CA GLN A 147 11.40 17.15 6.74
C GLN A 147 10.35 16.62 7.71
N LEU A 148 10.20 15.30 7.78
CA LEU A 148 9.34 14.63 8.74
C LEU A 148 10.10 14.31 10.02
N THR A 149 9.43 14.38 11.18
CA THR A 149 9.96 13.79 12.41
C THR A 149 10.06 12.27 12.29
N GLU A 150 10.85 11.62 13.13
CA GLU A 150 10.91 10.14 13.13
C GLU A 150 9.55 9.53 13.47
N GLY A 151 8.78 10.16 14.38
CA GLY A 151 7.42 9.73 14.72
C GLY A 151 6.47 9.84 13.54
N ALA A 152 6.49 10.94 12.78
CA ALA A 152 5.68 11.11 11.59
C ALA A 152 6.02 10.08 10.50
N ARG A 153 7.32 9.75 10.29
CA ARG A 153 7.71 8.65 9.38
C ARG A 153 7.18 7.30 9.83
N LEU A 154 7.32 7.00 11.13
CA LEU A 154 6.79 5.76 11.69
C LEU A 154 5.27 5.68 11.55
N LEU A 155 4.59 6.80 11.72
CA LEU A 155 3.14 6.90 11.54
C LEU A 155 2.72 6.59 10.10
N LEU A 156 3.41 7.16 9.10
CA LEU A 156 3.17 6.85 7.68
C LEU A 156 3.38 5.36 7.37
N VAL A 157 4.50 4.77 7.86
CA VAL A 157 4.78 3.34 7.66
C VAL A 157 3.72 2.46 8.30
N SER A 158 3.22 2.83 9.48
CA SER A 158 2.18 2.05 10.17
C SER A 158 0.80 2.19 9.51
N ALA A 159 0.52 3.38 9.00
CA ALA A 159 -0.75 3.69 8.39
C ALA A 159 -0.92 2.98 7.05
N PHE A 160 0.09 3.04 6.21
CA PHE A 160 -0.01 2.64 4.82
C PHE A 160 0.77 1.36 4.48
N GLY A 161 1.65 0.89 5.38
CA GLY A 161 2.46 -0.31 5.12
C GLY A 161 3.24 -0.19 3.82
N SER A 162 3.05 -1.15 2.91
CA SER A 162 3.68 -1.16 1.58
C SER A 162 2.91 -0.40 0.49
N ASP A 163 1.85 0.32 0.85
CA ASP A 163 1.09 1.15 -0.10
C ASP A 163 1.85 2.44 -0.42
N THR A 164 2.75 2.34 -1.38
CA THR A 164 3.61 3.44 -1.80
C THR A 164 2.84 4.60 -2.44
N ARG A 165 1.69 4.35 -3.06
CA ARG A 165 0.82 5.40 -3.63
C ARG A 165 0.28 6.32 -2.53
N ASN A 166 -0.29 5.75 -1.47
CA ASN A 166 -0.83 6.54 -0.37
C ASN A 166 0.26 7.27 0.41
N ILE A 167 1.45 6.66 0.58
CA ILE A 167 2.60 7.34 1.19
C ILE A 167 3.04 8.55 0.34
N PHE A 168 3.17 8.36 -0.98
CA PHE A 168 3.55 9.44 -1.89
C PHE A 168 2.55 10.59 -1.84
N ASN A 169 1.26 10.31 -1.98
CA ASN A 169 0.20 11.31 -1.94
C ASN A 169 0.18 12.06 -0.59
N ALA A 170 0.44 11.36 0.51
CA ALA A 170 0.53 11.98 1.84
C ALA A 170 1.71 12.96 1.91
N VAL A 171 2.90 12.53 1.48
CA VAL A 171 4.10 13.38 1.48
C VAL A 171 3.94 14.56 0.52
N GLU A 172 3.40 14.34 -0.68
CA GLU A 172 3.09 15.39 -1.65
C GLU A 172 2.12 16.42 -1.05
N LYS A 173 1.01 15.97 -0.44
CA LYS A 173 0.05 16.87 0.22
C LYS A 173 0.71 17.69 1.33
N LEU A 174 1.52 17.05 2.18
CA LEU A 174 2.24 17.74 3.26
C LEU A 174 3.23 18.78 2.72
N SER A 175 3.79 18.57 1.55
CA SER A 175 4.71 19.52 0.90
C SER A 175 4.04 20.81 0.44
N LEU A 176 2.73 20.82 0.32
CA LEU A 176 1.93 22.01 -0.04
C LEU A 176 1.63 22.91 1.16
N LEU A 177 1.98 22.47 2.38
CA LEU A 177 1.85 23.30 3.57
C LEU A 177 3.00 24.32 3.64
N ASP A 178 2.70 25.50 4.21
CA ASP A 178 3.71 26.58 4.40
C ASP A 178 4.72 26.27 5.51
N GLN A 179 4.95 25.00 5.82
CA GLN A 179 5.90 24.57 6.84
C GLN A 179 6.81 23.46 6.35
N LYS A 180 8.10 23.57 6.68
CA LYS A 180 9.10 22.59 6.26
C LYS A 180 9.24 21.39 7.19
N TYR A 181 8.88 21.57 8.46
CA TYR A 181 8.99 20.54 9.49
C TYR A 181 7.61 20.00 9.83
N ILE A 182 7.42 18.72 9.62
CA ILE A 182 6.15 18.02 9.79
C ILE A 182 6.28 17.03 10.94
N ASP A 183 5.55 17.28 12.01
CA ASP A 183 5.42 16.36 13.14
C ASP A 183 4.19 15.46 12.99
N GLU A 184 3.98 14.57 13.95
CA GLU A 184 2.87 13.62 13.98
C GLU A 184 1.53 14.34 13.97
N LYS A 185 1.40 15.41 14.76
CA LYS A 185 0.17 16.18 14.88
C LYS A 185 -0.21 16.83 13.55
N THR A 186 0.75 17.51 12.92
CA THR A 186 0.55 18.12 11.60
C THR A 186 0.15 17.07 10.55
N LEU A 187 0.76 15.87 10.61
CA LEU A 187 0.41 14.79 9.72
C LEU A 187 -1.04 14.32 9.95
N GLU A 188 -1.45 14.09 11.20
CA GLU A 188 -2.80 13.64 11.55
C GLU A 188 -3.89 14.67 11.18
N GLU A 189 -3.59 15.95 11.26
CA GLU A 189 -4.51 17.02 10.88
C GLU A 189 -4.68 17.17 9.37
N ASN A 190 -3.66 16.81 8.59
CA ASN A 190 -3.65 17.07 7.14
C ASN A 190 -3.76 15.82 6.26
N VAL A 191 -3.47 14.64 6.78
CA VAL A 191 -3.52 13.38 6.03
C VAL A 191 -4.65 12.51 6.55
N PHE A 192 -5.48 12.01 5.63
CA PHE A 192 -6.48 11.01 5.99
C PHE A 192 -5.78 9.69 6.30
N LEU A 193 -5.71 9.35 7.58
CA LEU A 193 -5.13 8.08 8.04
C LEU A 193 -6.18 6.97 7.97
N PRO A 194 -5.78 5.73 7.62
CA PRO A 194 -6.68 4.59 7.64
C PRO A 194 -7.28 4.35 9.02
N LEU A 195 -8.50 3.83 9.04
CA LEU A 195 -9.27 3.59 10.28
C LEU A 195 -8.50 2.81 11.36
N ASN A 196 -7.65 1.85 10.98
CA ASN A 196 -6.83 1.10 11.92
C ASN A 196 -5.93 2.00 12.79
N VAL A 197 -5.43 3.10 12.26
CA VAL A 197 -4.62 4.07 13.03
C VAL A 197 -5.51 4.84 14.00
N ASN A 198 -6.66 5.32 13.54
CA ASN A 198 -7.61 6.03 14.40
C ASN A 198 -8.15 5.15 15.53
N ILE A 199 -8.33 3.85 15.28
CA ILE A 199 -8.69 2.89 16.34
C ILE A 199 -7.55 2.70 17.37
N PHE A 200 -6.27 2.75 16.97
CA PHE A 200 -5.17 2.76 17.96
C PHE A 200 -5.22 3.99 18.86
N HIS A 201 -5.46 5.18 18.28
CA HIS A 201 -5.62 6.41 19.08
C HIS A 201 -6.86 6.34 19.99
N LEU A 202 -7.93 5.71 19.51
CA LEU A 202 -9.12 5.43 20.32
C LEU A 202 -8.76 4.54 21.53
N LEU A 203 -8.08 3.41 21.32
CA LEU A 203 -7.67 2.53 22.42
C LEU A 203 -6.73 3.23 23.41
N ASP A 204 -5.79 4.03 22.92
CA ASP A 204 -4.90 4.82 23.77
C ASP A 204 -5.67 5.83 24.62
N SER A 205 -6.61 6.55 24.03
CA SER A 205 -7.46 7.51 24.74
C SER A 205 -8.32 6.83 25.81
N LEU A 206 -8.89 5.67 25.52
CA LEU A 206 -9.66 4.87 26.48
C LEU A 206 -8.78 4.35 27.62
N SER A 207 -7.55 3.90 27.33
CA SER A 207 -6.61 3.43 28.36
C SER A 207 -6.19 4.53 29.34
N LYS A 208 -6.23 5.78 28.91
CA LYS A 208 -5.90 6.99 29.71
C LYS A 208 -7.13 7.69 30.28
N ALA A 209 -8.31 7.12 30.10
CA ALA A 209 -9.61 7.71 30.48
C ALA A 209 -9.92 9.07 29.80
N HIS A 210 -9.32 9.35 28.64
CA HIS A 210 -9.56 10.54 27.83
C HIS A 210 -10.73 10.34 26.85
N ILE A 211 -11.94 10.21 27.36
CA ILE A 211 -13.12 9.81 26.58
C ILE A 211 -13.52 10.82 25.52
N SER A 212 -13.39 12.11 25.81
CA SER A 212 -13.70 13.16 24.84
C SER A 212 -12.87 13.01 23.57
N GLN A 213 -11.59 12.61 23.70
CA GLN A 213 -10.74 12.32 22.53
C GLN A 213 -11.22 11.07 21.77
N GLY A 214 -11.59 10.01 22.50
CA GLY A 214 -12.14 8.80 21.90
C GLY A 214 -13.44 9.04 21.15
N TYR A 215 -14.33 9.87 21.74
CA TYR A 215 -15.59 10.25 21.11
C TYR A 215 -15.36 11.06 19.82
N ASN A 216 -14.49 12.07 19.86
CA ASN A 216 -14.17 12.88 18.69
C ASN A 216 -13.57 12.05 17.54
N LEU A 217 -12.76 11.04 17.87
CA LEU A 217 -12.23 10.10 16.85
C LEU A 217 -13.33 9.25 16.23
N LEU A 218 -14.25 8.72 17.03
CA LEU A 218 -15.41 7.97 16.54
C LEU A 218 -16.33 8.83 15.69
N GLU A 219 -16.69 10.02 16.17
CA GLU A 219 -17.54 10.96 15.45
C GLU A 219 -16.94 11.35 14.10
N LYS A 220 -15.63 11.61 14.05
CA LYS A 220 -14.91 11.88 12.79
C LYS A 220 -15.08 10.76 11.77
N GLU A 221 -15.00 9.49 12.20
CA GLU A 221 -15.17 8.35 11.29
C GLU A 221 -16.62 8.21 10.83
N LEU A 222 -17.59 8.45 11.70
CA LEU A 222 -19.01 8.42 11.36
C LEU A 222 -19.38 9.55 10.38
N ILE A 223 -18.85 10.77 10.58
CA ILE A 223 -19.03 11.90 9.65
C ILE A 223 -18.43 11.59 8.27
N ASN A 224 -17.33 10.85 8.23
CA ASN A 224 -16.71 10.38 6.99
C ASN A 224 -17.46 9.21 6.33
N ASN A 225 -18.67 8.86 6.82
CA ASN A 225 -19.50 7.75 6.34
C ASN A 225 -18.83 6.37 6.40
N VAL A 226 -17.92 6.17 7.36
CA VAL A 226 -17.38 4.82 7.61
C VAL A 226 -18.49 3.98 8.25
N ASP A 227 -18.72 2.79 7.70
CA ASP A 227 -19.74 1.87 8.20
C ASP A 227 -19.52 1.55 9.70
N PRO A 228 -20.53 1.77 10.57
CA PRO A 228 -20.39 1.57 12.01
C PRO A 228 -20.07 0.11 12.40
N LEU A 229 -20.58 -0.89 11.65
CA LEU A 229 -20.21 -2.29 11.85
C LEU A 229 -18.77 -2.56 11.53
N TYR A 230 -18.22 -1.88 10.51
CA TYR A 230 -16.81 -1.96 10.19
C TYR A 230 -15.95 -1.34 11.30
N ILE A 231 -16.37 -0.18 11.86
CA ILE A 231 -15.69 0.43 13.02
C ILE A 231 -15.68 -0.54 14.20
N LEU A 232 -16.83 -1.14 14.55
CA LEU A 232 -16.92 -2.14 15.62
C LEU A 232 -15.98 -3.32 15.37
N THR A 233 -15.98 -3.85 14.14
CA THR A 233 -15.11 -4.96 13.73
C THR A 233 -13.63 -4.61 13.95
N MET A 234 -13.22 -3.38 13.63
CA MET A 234 -11.86 -2.90 13.81
C MET A 234 -11.51 -2.70 15.29
N ILE A 235 -12.45 -2.24 16.11
CA ILE A 235 -12.27 -2.16 17.58
C ILE A 235 -12.04 -3.57 18.14
N VAL A 236 -12.89 -4.54 17.78
CA VAL A 236 -12.76 -5.95 18.20
C VAL A 236 -11.41 -6.52 17.77
N TYR A 237 -10.99 -6.26 16.53
CA TYR A 237 -9.72 -6.72 16.01
C TYR A 237 -8.54 -6.17 16.83
N GLN A 238 -8.55 -4.90 17.19
CA GLN A 238 -7.46 -4.28 17.96
C GLN A 238 -7.43 -4.78 19.42
N PHE A 239 -8.58 -4.94 20.07
CA PHE A 239 -8.61 -5.56 21.41
C PHE A 239 -8.15 -7.03 21.38
N ARG A 240 -8.44 -7.79 20.32
CA ARG A 240 -7.89 -9.14 20.12
C ARG A 240 -6.36 -9.11 20.03
N ASN A 241 -5.80 -8.18 19.28
CA ASN A 241 -4.35 -8.02 19.19
C ASN A 241 -3.75 -7.59 20.53
N LEU A 242 -4.41 -6.70 21.27
CA LEU A 242 -3.98 -6.27 22.61
C LEU A 242 -3.92 -7.47 23.58
N ILE A 243 -4.91 -8.35 23.55
CA ILE A 243 -4.91 -9.58 24.37
C ILE A 243 -3.75 -10.50 24.00
N LYS A 244 -3.48 -10.70 22.71
CA LYS A 244 -2.33 -11.50 22.25
C LYS A 244 -1.01 -10.94 22.79
N VAL A 245 -0.83 -9.62 22.69
CA VAL A 245 0.37 -8.95 23.22
C VAL A 245 0.47 -9.11 24.73
N LYS A 246 -0.64 -8.89 25.47
CA LYS A 246 -0.68 -9.07 26.93
C LYS A 246 -0.37 -10.50 27.35
N ALA A 247 -0.89 -11.49 26.64
CA ALA A 247 -0.58 -12.90 26.89
C ALA A 247 0.90 -13.20 26.67
N SER A 248 1.53 -12.63 25.64
CA SER A 248 2.96 -12.82 25.37
C SER A 248 3.85 -12.25 26.47
N LEU A 249 3.44 -11.18 27.13
CA LEU A 249 4.17 -10.61 28.29
C LEU A 249 4.21 -11.54 29.49
N MET A 250 3.17 -12.37 29.69
CA MET A 250 3.13 -13.34 30.77
C MET A 250 4.09 -14.52 30.55
N LEU A 251 4.36 -14.88 29.30
CA LEU A 251 5.21 -16.01 28.95
C LEU A 251 6.72 -15.78 29.19
N LYS A 252 7.09 -14.58 29.70
CA LYS A 252 8.48 -14.20 30.06
C LYS A 252 9.58 -14.69 29.10
N ASN A 253 9.26 -14.80 27.82
CA ASN A 253 10.28 -15.13 26.84
C ASN A 253 11.14 -13.88 26.60
N ASN A 254 12.41 -13.94 26.96
CA ASN A 254 13.44 -12.92 26.64
C ASN A 254 13.72 -12.85 25.12
N GLN A 255 12.68 -13.09 24.30
CA GLN A 255 12.79 -13.03 22.86
C GLN A 255 12.71 -11.58 22.38
N ASP A 256 13.42 -11.28 21.31
CA ASP A 256 13.32 -9.99 20.63
C ASP A 256 11.86 -9.69 20.29
N ASN A 257 11.43 -8.47 20.54
CA ASN A 257 10.08 -7.97 20.22
C ASN A 257 9.67 -8.23 18.77
N LYS A 258 10.63 -8.23 17.83
CA LYS A 258 10.37 -8.55 16.42
C LYS A 258 9.99 -10.02 16.21
N VAL A 259 10.67 -10.92 16.92
CA VAL A 259 10.38 -12.38 16.86
C VAL A 259 9.03 -12.66 17.49
N THR A 260 8.75 -12.07 18.66
CA THR A 260 7.45 -12.19 19.34
C THR A 260 6.31 -11.65 18.49
N ALA A 261 6.47 -10.47 17.87
CA ALA A 261 5.47 -9.91 16.97
C ALA A 261 5.13 -10.87 15.83
N ARG A 262 6.14 -11.44 15.18
CA ARG A 262 5.98 -12.41 14.08
C ARG A 262 5.24 -13.67 14.53
N SER A 263 5.58 -14.22 15.69
CA SER A 263 4.91 -15.42 16.24
C SER A 263 3.43 -15.18 16.54
N LEU A 264 3.04 -13.95 16.88
CA LEU A 264 1.65 -13.54 17.09
C LEU A 264 0.90 -13.17 15.81
N GLY A 265 1.57 -13.19 14.65
CA GLY A 265 1.02 -12.74 13.38
C GLY A 265 0.81 -11.23 13.34
N LEU A 266 1.62 -10.46 14.09
CA LEU A 266 1.54 -9.00 14.15
C LEU A 266 2.73 -8.36 13.45
N HIS A 267 2.47 -7.23 12.81
CA HIS A 267 3.57 -6.37 12.35
C HIS A 267 4.35 -5.85 13.58
N PRO A 268 5.70 -5.82 13.57
CA PRO A 268 6.51 -5.37 14.70
C PRO A 268 6.14 -3.99 15.24
N PHE A 269 5.75 -3.08 14.37
CA PHE A 269 5.29 -1.74 14.76
C PHE A 269 3.97 -1.81 15.54
N VAL A 270 2.99 -2.61 15.10
CA VAL A 270 1.71 -2.81 15.79
C VAL A 270 1.96 -3.38 17.18
N PHE A 271 2.86 -4.36 17.28
CA PHE A 271 3.27 -4.93 18.55
C PHE A 271 3.85 -3.87 19.50
N GLN A 272 4.78 -3.04 19.01
CA GLN A 272 5.39 -1.96 19.80
C GLN A 272 4.36 -0.91 20.27
N LYS A 273 3.37 -0.57 19.46
CA LYS A 273 2.28 0.35 19.84
C LYS A 273 1.35 -0.26 20.89
N LEU A 274 1.06 -1.55 20.79
CA LEU A 274 0.18 -2.25 21.74
C LEU A 274 0.86 -2.60 23.05
N LEU A 275 2.20 -2.68 23.09
CA LEU A 275 2.97 -3.08 24.26
C LEU A 275 2.69 -2.19 25.50
N PRO A 276 2.79 -0.86 25.43
CA PRO A 276 2.46 0.01 26.56
C PRO A 276 0.97 -0.09 26.95
N LEU A 277 0.06 -0.20 25.96
CA LEU A 277 -1.37 -0.35 26.22
C LEU A 277 -1.68 -1.65 26.95
N ALA A 278 -1.03 -2.75 26.57
CA ALA A 278 -1.21 -4.05 27.21
C ALA A 278 -0.85 -4.04 28.70
N ASN A 279 0.06 -3.16 29.13
CA ASN A 279 0.40 -3.00 30.53
C ASN A 279 -0.69 -2.22 31.31
N ASN A 280 -1.38 -1.29 30.66
CA ASN A 280 -2.40 -0.47 31.29
C ASN A 280 -3.72 -1.19 31.57
N TYR A 281 -4.04 -2.26 30.83
CA TYR A 281 -5.25 -3.02 31.01
C TYR A 281 -5.04 -4.24 31.93
N SER A 282 -5.92 -4.45 32.92
CA SER A 282 -5.98 -5.69 33.68
C SER A 282 -6.67 -6.81 32.84
N TRP A 283 -6.51 -8.08 33.25
CA TRP A 283 -7.24 -9.19 32.62
C TRP A 283 -8.75 -9.09 32.84
N ASP A 284 -9.16 -8.63 34.03
CA ASP A 284 -10.58 -8.45 34.33
C ASP A 284 -11.19 -7.33 33.51
N SER A 285 -10.46 -6.22 33.31
CA SER A 285 -10.89 -5.14 32.41
C SER A 285 -11.05 -5.65 30.98
N LEU A 286 -10.07 -6.40 30.45
CA LEU A 286 -10.14 -6.96 29.08
C LEU A 286 -11.31 -7.94 28.93
N LYS A 287 -11.60 -8.76 29.94
CA LYS A 287 -12.74 -9.68 29.95
C LYS A 287 -14.05 -8.90 29.88
N LYS A 288 -14.24 -7.86 30.69
CA LYS A 288 -15.43 -7.00 30.65
C LYS A 288 -15.58 -6.28 29.32
N ILE A 289 -14.49 -5.71 28.78
CA ILE A 289 -14.47 -5.09 27.46
C ILE A 289 -15.01 -6.07 26.40
N TYR A 290 -14.53 -7.31 26.41
CA TYR A 290 -15.00 -8.33 25.47
C TYR A 290 -16.48 -8.69 25.64
N GLN A 291 -17.00 -8.65 26.86
CA GLN A 291 -18.42 -8.84 27.13
C GLN A 291 -19.25 -7.68 26.53
N TYR A 292 -18.81 -6.43 26.70
CA TYR A 292 -19.44 -5.28 26.07
C TYR A 292 -19.38 -5.36 24.53
N LEU A 293 -18.22 -5.67 23.96
CA LEU A 293 -18.08 -5.83 22.51
C LEU A 293 -19.06 -6.89 21.96
N LEU A 294 -19.20 -8.03 22.65
CA LEU A 294 -20.14 -9.07 22.26
C LEU A 294 -21.60 -8.60 22.39
N LEU A 295 -21.94 -7.88 23.47
CA LEU A 295 -23.28 -7.34 23.69
C LEU A 295 -23.69 -6.39 22.56
N TYR A 296 -22.83 -5.44 22.23
CA TYR A 296 -23.12 -4.45 21.20
C TYR A 296 -23.11 -5.05 19.79
N ASP A 297 -22.23 -5.99 19.49
CA ASP A 297 -22.27 -6.74 18.23
C ASP A 297 -23.59 -7.48 18.03
N LYS A 298 -24.07 -8.13 19.10
CA LYS A 298 -25.37 -8.81 19.10
C LYS A 298 -26.54 -7.83 18.90
N ASN A 299 -26.55 -6.72 19.64
CA ASN A 299 -27.63 -5.72 19.58
C ASN A 299 -27.74 -5.07 18.20
N ILE A 300 -26.61 -4.75 17.57
CA ILE A 300 -26.58 -4.21 16.21
C ILE A 300 -27.11 -5.26 15.22
N LYS A 301 -26.57 -6.48 15.26
CA LYS A 301 -26.95 -7.55 14.31
C LYS A 301 -28.39 -8.01 14.45
N SER A 302 -28.98 -7.89 15.64
CA SER A 302 -30.39 -8.22 15.88
C SER A 302 -31.34 -7.04 15.65
N GLY A 303 -30.83 -5.86 15.30
CA GLY A 303 -31.65 -4.67 15.07
C GLY A 303 -32.26 -4.06 16.33
N VAL A 304 -31.76 -4.41 17.52
CA VAL A 304 -32.24 -3.88 18.81
C VAL A 304 -31.80 -2.44 19.01
N LEU A 305 -30.59 -2.10 18.54
CA LEU A 305 -30.03 -0.75 18.60
C LEU A 305 -29.49 -0.33 17.23
N ASP A 306 -29.60 0.96 16.93
CA ASP A 306 -28.90 1.56 15.82
C ASP A 306 -27.39 1.38 15.97
N ALA A 307 -26.69 1.18 14.85
CA ALA A 307 -25.29 0.85 14.89
C ALA A 307 -24.41 2.03 15.37
N SER A 308 -24.73 3.27 14.98
CA SER A 308 -23.99 4.46 15.42
C SER A 308 -24.21 4.74 16.91
N VAL A 309 -25.46 4.66 17.38
CA VAL A 309 -25.82 4.79 18.79
C VAL A 309 -25.13 3.71 19.63
N SER A 310 -25.08 2.48 19.10
CA SER A 310 -24.39 1.37 19.79
C SER A 310 -22.91 1.64 20.01
N LEU A 311 -22.22 2.24 19.04
CA LEU A 311 -20.81 2.60 19.16
C LEU A 311 -20.58 3.71 20.22
N GLU A 312 -21.45 4.70 20.28
CA GLU A 312 -21.38 5.76 21.29
C GLU A 312 -21.57 5.20 22.71
N LEU A 313 -22.59 4.34 22.90
CA LEU A 313 -22.84 3.67 24.17
C LEU A 313 -21.68 2.72 24.54
N LEU A 314 -21.14 1.98 23.57
CA LEU A 314 -19.95 1.15 23.77
C LEU A 314 -18.78 1.97 24.32
N LEU A 315 -18.50 3.15 23.79
CA LEU A 315 -17.42 4.01 24.31
C LEU A 315 -17.64 4.44 25.75
N LEU A 316 -18.88 4.72 26.14
CA LEU A 316 -19.24 5.04 27.52
C LEU A 316 -18.98 3.85 28.46
N ASP A 317 -19.34 2.65 28.05
CA ASP A 317 -19.12 1.42 28.84
C ASP A 317 -17.63 1.06 28.92
N LEU A 318 -16.86 1.34 27.86
CA LEU A 318 -15.40 1.12 27.82
C LEU A 318 -14.63 2.12 28.70
N LYS A 319 -15.26 3.20 29.14
CA LYS A 319 -14.67 4.20 30.05
C LYS A 319 -14.24 3.61 31.39
N ASN A 320 -15.12 2.80 31.99
CA ASN A 320 -14.92 2.22 33.29
C ASN A 320 -15.16 0.68 33.24
N PRO A 321 -14.28 -0.08 32.55
CA PRO A 321 -14.47 -1.52 32.45
C PRO A 321 -14.34 -2.23 33.80
N ALA A 322 -13.89 -1.52 34.83
CA ALA A 322 -13.81 -2.06 36.18
C ALA A 322 -15.12 -1.95 36.97
N GLY A 323 -16.09 -1.14 36.51
CA GLY A 323 -17.36 -0.88 37.22
C GLY A 323 -17.13 -0.61 38.71
N ASN A 324 -17.36 0.60 39.18
CA ASN A 324 -17.53 0.81 40.61
C ASN A 324 -18.76 0.08 41.10
#